data_82448a4138fe08b20474ab64212a8d37
#
_entry.id   82448a4138fe08b20474ab64212a8d37
#
_cell.length_a   1.000
_cell.length_b   1.000
_cell.length_c   1.000
_cell.angle_alpha   90.00
_cell.angle_beta   90.00
_cell.angle_gamma   90.00
#
_symmetry.space_group_name_H-M   'P 1'
#
loop_
_entity.id
_entity.type
_entity.pdbx_description
1 polymer ?
#
loop_
_entity_poly.entity_id
_entity_poly.type
_entity_poly.pdbx_seq_one_letter_code
_entity_poly.pdbx_strand_id
1 'polypeptide(L)'
;MTSQGKPKLYLAGPEVFLPNALAYAEQQRALCEQYGFTPLHPMDNGPTIGARSVEALARLYEAVQLFRLDPLRHFMALPSEDMRCAMKIYLGNIAYIRACDIVVANCNAFRGALVDDGTAYELGVGNGLGKPTYGYIDAALPAVQNVLQRYPCTIPADGVPIDQDGYLVVDDFGTAINLMLECGMLLDGGRLVEGSFEDCLRAIRTDLDTGKLSLP
;
A
#
# COMPACT_ATOMS: atom_id res chain seq x y z
N MET A 1 -25.69 -23.50 9.74
CA MET A 1 -24.39 -23.00 9.28
C MET A 1 -24.64 -22.01 8.17
N THR A 2 -24.63 -20.72 8.50
CA THR A 2 -24.78 -19.66 7.49
C THR A 2 -23.52 -19.71 6.60
N SER A 3 -23.71 -19.86 5.31
CA SER A 3 -22.62 -19.72 4.29
C SER A 3 -22.11 -18.28 4.37
N GLN A 4 -21.17 -18.02 5.27
CA GLN A 4 -20.39 -16.80 5.18
C GLN A 4 -19.63 -16.87 3.86
N GLY A 5 -19.82 -15.86 3.01
CA GLY A 5 -19.08 -15.74 1.75
C GLY A 5 -17.56 -15.72 2.02
N LYS A 6 -16.76 -16.02 1.00
CA LYS A 6 -15.29 -15.94 1.10
C LYS A 6 -14.88 -14.54 1.57
N PRO A 7 -13.94 -14.41 2.54
CA PRO A 7 -13.44 -13.10 2.95
C PRO A 7 -12.85 -12.32 1.76
N LYS A 8 -13.10 -11.03 1.72
CA LYS A 8 -12.64 -10.12 0.66
C LYS A 8 -11.33 -9.47 1.06
N LEU A 9 -10.31 -9.59 0.23
CA LEU A 9 -9.01 -8.97 0.43
C LEU A 9 -8.85 -7.78 -0.53
N TYR A 10 -8.56 -6.59 -0.02
CA TYR A 10 -8.04 -5.49 -0.83
C TYR A 10 -6.52 -5.61 -0.95
N LEU A 11 -5.99 -5.55 -2.18
CA LEU A 11 -4.58 -5.77 -2.47
C LEU A 11 -3.89 -4.44 -2.76
N ALA A 12 -3.19 -3.90 -1.76
CA ALA A 12 -2.42 -2.68 -1.86
C ALA A 12 -0.97 -2.98 -2.28
N GLY A 13 -0.42 -2.22 -3.21
CA GLY A 13 0.98 -2.42 -3.58
C GLY A 13 1.42 -1.68 -4.83
N PRO A 14 2.75 -1.49 -4.99
CA PRO A 14 3.34 -0.82 -6.14
C PRO A 14 3.36 -1.67 -7.42
N GLU A 15 2.84 -2.89 -7.40
CA GLU A 15 2.82 -3.80 -8.55
C GLU A 15 2.03 -3.25 -9.74
N VAL A 16 1.14 -2.30 -9.50
CA VAL A 16 0.45 -1.55 -10.56
C VAL A 16 1.41 -0.80 -11.50
N PHE A 17 2.65 -0.56 -11.05
CA PHE A 17 3.72 0.08 -11.83
C PHE A 17 4.63 -0.91 -12.56
N LEU A 18 4.41 -2.22 -12.42
CA LEU A 18 5.20 -3.22 -13.14
C LEU A 18 4.91 -3.19 -14.65
N PRO A 19 5.89 -3.44 -15.50
CA PRO A 19 5.65 -3.58 -16.95
C PRO A 19 4.62 -4.66 -17.29
N ASN A 20 4.51 -5.70 -16.47
CA ASN A 20 3.59 -6.82 -16.59
C ASN A 20 2.46 -6.78 -15.54
N ALA A 21 2.06 -5.61 -15.04
CA ALA A 21 1.11 -5.43 -13.95
C ALA A 21 -0.19 -6.25 -14.12
N LEU A 22 -0.76 -6.32 -15.33
CA LEU A 22 -1.98 -7.10 -15.60
C LEU A 22 -1.78 -8.59 -15.34
N ALA A 23 -0.70 -9.18 -15.87
CA ALA A 23 -0.40 -10.59 -15.66
C ALA A 23 -0.09 -10.89 -14.20
N TYR A 24 0.60 -9.98 -13.51
CA TYR A 24 0.87 -10.10 -12.07
C TYR A 24 -0.42 -10.04 -11.26
N ALA A 25 -1.32 -9.12 -11.57
CA ALA A 25 -2.63 -9.03 -10.93
C ALA A 25 -3.48 -10.30 -11.11
N GLU A 26 -3.42 -10.94 -12.29
CA GLU A 26 -4.08 -12.23 -12.52
C GLU A 26 -3.51 -13.34 -11.63
N GLN A 27 -2.18 -13.39 -11.46
CA GLN A 27 -1.53 -14.34 -10.55
C GLN A 27 -1.95 -14.09 -9.09
N GLN A 28 -1.99 -12.84 -8.64
CA GLN A 28 -2.46 -12.50 -7.29
C GLN A 28 -3.92 -12.93 -7.07
N ARG A 29 -4.81 -12.70 -8.06
CA ARG A 29 -6.22 -13.13 -7.98
C ARG A 29 -6.32 -14.65 -7.85
N ALA A 30 -5.60 -15.38 -8.69
CA ALA A 30 -5.60 -16.84 -8.67
C ALA A 30 -5.11 -17.39 -7.32
N LEU A 31 -4.06 -16.81 -6.74
CA LEU A 31 -3.59 -17.16 -5.41
C LEU A 31 -4.63 -16.87 -4.33
N CYS A 32 -5.25 -15.69 -4.33
CA CYS A 32 -6.33 -15.37 -3.39
C CYS A 32 -7.45 -16.43 -3.44
N GLU A 33 -7.91 -16.78 -4.64
CA GLU A 33 -8.97 -17.78 -4.85
C GLU A 33 -8.57 -19.17 -4.35
N GLN A 34 -7.31 -19.58 -4.58
CA GLN A 34 -6.74 -20.84 -4.09
C GLN A 34 -6.75 -20.91 -2.56
N TYR A 35 -6.47 -19.80 -1.87
CA TYR A 35 -6.51 -19.70 -0.42
C TYR A 35 -7.92 -19.40 0.14
N GLY A 36 -8.95 -19.40 -0.70
CA GLY A 36 -10.34 -19.23 -0.29
C GLY A 36 -10.74 -17.79 -0.03
N PHE A 37 -10.09 -16.83 -0.66
CA PHE A 37 -10.39 -15.40 -0.56
C PHE A 37 -11.00 -14.86 -1.84
N THR A 38 -11.67 -13.71 -1.75
CA THR A 38 -12.15 -12.92 -2.89
C THR A 38 -11.26 -11.68 -3.03
N PRO A 39 -10.45 -11.57 -4.09
CA PRO A 39 -9.60 -10.40 -4.28
C PRO A 39 -10.39 -9.18 -4.74
N LEU A 40 -10.04 -8.00 -4.23
CA LEU A 40 -10.43 -6.68 -4.71
C LEU A 40 -9.14 -5.97 -5.14
N HIS A 41 -8.86 -5.97 -6.43
CA HIS A 41 -7.59 -5.49 -6.96
C HIS A 41 -7.70 -4.07 -7.52
N PRO A 42 -6.76 -3.15 -7.21
CA PRO A 42 -6.78 -1.77 -7.73
C PRO A 42 -6.91 -1.67 -9.25
N MET A 43 -6.31 -2.61 -9.98
CA MET A 43 -6.38 -2.66 -11.45
C MET A 43 -7.79 -2.85 -12.01
N ASP A 44 -8.76 -3.29 -11.19
CA ASP A 44 -10.15 -3.48 -11.62
C ASP A 44 -10.94 -2.15 -11.62
N ASN A 45 -10.40 -1.09 -11.00
CA ASN A 45 -11.09 0.18 -10.78
C ASN A 45 -10.74 1.27 -11.79
N GLY A 46 -9.73 1.10 -12.60
CA GLY A 46 -9.16 2.21 -13.34
C GLY A 46 -9.10 2.03 -14.84
N PRO A 47 -9.10 3.15 -15.58
CA PRO A 47 -8.70 3.14 -16.97
C PRO A 47 -7.22 2.79 -17.07
N THR A 48 -6.83 2.09 -18.13
CA THR A 48 -5.41 1.84 -18.42
C THR A 48 -4.69 3.16 -18.62
N ILE A 49 -3.75 3.47 -17.75
CA ILE A 49 -2.91 4.68 -17.89
C ILE A 49 -1.77 4.32 -18.83
N GLY A 50 -1.79 4.88 -20.05
CA GLY A 50 -0.67 4.77 -20.98
C GLY A 50 0.51 5.66 -20.60
N ALA A 51 1.67 5.41 -21.24
CA ALA A 51 2.83 6.30 -21.12
C ALA A 51 2.49 7.72 -21.54
N ARG A 52 2.94 8.71 -20.78
CA ARG A 52 2.67 10.13 -21.02
C ARG A 52 3.93 10.90 -21.38
N SER A 53 3.77 11.93 -22.22
CA SER A 53 4.87 12.85 -22.50
C SER A 53 5.15 13.75 -21.28
N VAL A 54 6.38 14.30 -21.24
CA VAL A 54 6.78 15.25 -20.18
C VAL A 54 5.85 16.48 -20.17
N GLU A 55 5.42 16.95 -21.36
CA GLU A 55 4.50 18.09 -21.51
C GLU A 55 3.10 17.77 -20.95
N ALA A 56 2.62 16.53 -21.12
CA ALA A 56 1.36 16.09 -20.54
C ALA A 56 1.43 16.06 -19.01
N LEU A 57 2.57 15.61 -18.44
CA LEU A 57 2.80 15.61 -16.99
C LEU A 57 2.89 17.04 -16.43
N ALA A 58 3.55 17.97 -17.13
CA ALA A 58 3.63 19.37 -16.70
C ALA A 58 2.23 20.02 -16.63
N ARG A 59 1.39 19.81 -17.65
CA ARG A 59 0.00 20.31 -17.67
C ARG A 59 -0.84 19.71 -16.54
N LEU A 60 -0.62 18.43 -16.23
CA LEU A 60 -1.29 17.77 -15.13
C LEU A 60 -0.89 18.42 -13.79
N TYR A 61 0.40 18.71 -13.59
CA TYR A 61 0.88 19.39 -12.40
C TYR A 61 0.24 20.77 -12.22
N GLU A 62 0.15 21.58 -13.25
CA GLU A 62 -0.55 22.88 -13.21
C GLU A 62 -2.03 22.74 -12.83
N ALA A 63 -2.71 21.75 -13.40
CA ALA A 63 -4.11 21.47 -13.08
C ALA A 63 -4.31 21.09 -11.60
N VAL A 64 -3.37 20.32 -11.02
CA VAL A 64 -3.38 19.97 -9.58
C VAL A 64 -3.20 21.22 -8.71
N GLN A 65 -2.34 22.17 -9.11
CA GLN A 65 -2.16 23.41 -8.34
C GLN A 65 -3.45 24.26 -8.32
N LEU A 66 -4.18 24.33 -9.44
CA LEU A 66 -5.47 25.01 -9.50
C LEU A 66 -6.53 24.32 -8.62
N PHE A 67 -6.58 23.00 -8.61
CA PHE A 67 -7.47 22.24 -7.76
C PHE A 67 -7.27 22.53 -6.25
N ARG A 68 -6.02 22.73 -5.81
CA ARG A 68 -5.69 23.06 -4.41
C ARG A 68 -6.26 24.39 -3.94
N LEU A 69 -6.56 25.31 -4.83
CA LEU A 69 -7.06 26.65 -4.50
C LEU A 69 -8.56 26.62 -4.12
N ASP A 70 -9.35 25.76 -4.77
CA ASP A 70 -10.77 25.57 -4.46
C ASP A 70 -11.24 24.15 -4.83
N PRO A 71 -11.09 23.17 -3.93
CA PRO A 71 -11.38 21.77 -4.24
C PRO A 71 -12.83 21.52 -4.64
N LEU A 72 -13.79 22.17 -4.00
CA LEU A 72 -15.22 21.93 -4.27
C LEU A 72 -15.67 22.49 -5.61
N ARG A 73 -15.20 23.68 -5.96
CA ARG A 73 -15.54 24.33 -7.21
C ARG A 73 -14.86 23.68 -8.39
N HIS A 74 -13.59 23.27 -8.23
CA HIS A 74 -12.79 22.69 -9.31
C HIS A 74 -12.99 21.18 -9.48
N PHE A 75 -13.56 20.48 -8.49
CA PHE A 75 -13.90 19.06 -8.63
C PHE A 75 -14.86 18.82 -9.81
N MET A 76 -15.89 19.66 -9.98
CA MET A 76 -16.85 19.56 -11.09
C MET A 76 -16.25 20.04 -12.41
N ALA A 77 -15.20 20.86 -12.36
CA ALA A 77 -14.49 21.44 -13.50
C ALA A 77 -13.06 20.90 -13.64
N LEU A 78 -12.79 19.65 -13.20
CA LEU A 78 -11.47 19.04 -13.34
C LEU A 78 -10.98 19.21 -14.78
N PRO A 79 -9.88 19.97 -15.01
CA PRO A 79 -9.56 20.52 -16.31
C PRO A 79 -9.02 19.51 -17.30
N SER A 80 -8.67 18.29 -16.83
CA SER A 80 -8.14 17.25 -17.71
C SER A 80 -8.81 15.90 -17.47
N GLU A 81 -8.84 15.09 -18.52
CA GLU A 81 -9.26 13.69 -18.41
C GLU A 81 -8.39 12.91 -17.43
N ASP A 82 -7.11 13.26 -17.33
CA ASP A 82 -6.16 12.66 -16.42
C ASP A 82 -6.53 12.87 -14.95
N MET A 83 -6.96 14.08 -14.58
CA MET A 83 -7.45 14.35 -13.22
C MET A 83 -8.72 13.59 -12.91
N ARG A 84 -9.63 13.48 -13.87
CA ARG A 84 -10.84 12.66 -13.72
C ARG A 84 -10.49 11.18 -13.57
N CYS A 85 -9.50 10.68 -14.31
CA CYS A 85 -9.00 9.32 -14.16
C CYS A 85 -8.37 9.09 -12.78
N ALA A 86 -7.49 9.97 -12.33
CA ALA A 86 -6.87 9.89 -11.00
C ALA A 86 -7.94 9.86 -9.90
N MET A 87 -8.95 10.72 -9.98
CA MET A 87 -10.04 10.74 -9.01
C MET A 87 -10.90 9.47 -9.05
N LYS A 88 -11.16 8.90 -10.23
CA LYS A 88 -11.88 7.62 -10.36
C LYS A 88 -11.10 6.48 -9.71
N ILE A 89 -9.78 6.41 -9.94
CA ILE A 89 -8.91 5.42 -9.30
C ILE A 89 -8.98 5.57 -7.78
N TYR A 90 -8.78 6.77 -7.27
CA TYR A 90 -8.86 7.06 -5.83
C TYR A 90 -10.19 6.61 -5.23
N LEU A 91 -11.31 7.07 -5.80
CA LEU A 91 -12.65 6.73 -5.30
C LEU A 91 -12.93 5.23 -5.37
N GLY A 92 -12.47 4.57 -6.44
CA GLY A 92 -12.60 3.12 -6.61
C GLY A 92 -11.79 2.34 -5.56
N ASN A 93 -10.53 2.73 -5.32
CA ASN A 93 -9.71 2.09 -4.29
C ASN A 93 -10.31 2.28 -2.89
N ILE A 94 -10.77 3.48 -2.55
CA ILE A 94 -11.47 3.74 -1.27
C ILE A 94 -12.75 2.92 -1.14
N ALA A 95 -13.53 2.77 -2.22
CA ALA A 95 -14.72 1.93 -2.21
C ALA A 95 -14.36 0.45 -1.96
N TYR A 96 -13.28 -0.05 -2.56
CA TYR A 96 -12.81 -1.42 -2.34
C TYR A 96 -12.27 -1.62 -0.92
N ILE A 97 -11.50 -0.68 -0.37
CA ILE A 97 -11.04 -0.75 1.01
C ILE A 97 -12.24 -0.75 1.99
N ARG A 98 -13.28 0.02 1.71
CA ARG A 98 -14.50 -0.03 2.53
C ARG A 98 -15.25 -1.36 2.44
N ALA A 99 -15.26 -1.97 1.25
CA ALA A 99 -15.98 -3.21 0.98
C ALA A 99 -15.19 -4.48 1.35
N CYS A 100 -13.86 -4.41 1.54
CA CYS A 100 -13.05 -5.56 1.92
C CYS A 100 -13.23 -5.91 3.39
N ASP A 101 -12.82 -7.12 3.74
CA ASP A 101 -12.74 -7.58 5.14
C ASP A 101 -11.33 -7.41 5.71
N ILE A 102 -10.29 -7.50 4.86
CA ILE A 102 -8.87 -7.39 5.23
C ILE A 102 -8.14 -6.59 4.15
N VAL A 103 -7.20 -5.72 4.55
CA VAL A 103 -6.24 -5.09 3.63
C VAL A 103 -4.93 -5.86 3.64
N VAL A 104 -4.42 -6.22 2.47
CA VAL A 104 -3.13 -6.90 2.28
C VAL A 104 -2.21 -6.01 1.47
N ALA A 105 -1.00 -5.75 1.95
CA ALA A 105 -0.10 -4.78 1.34
C ALA A 105 1.29 -5.34 1.04
N ASN A 106 1.82 -5.02 -0.13
CA ASN A 106 3.23 -5.17 -0.42
C ASN A 106 4.03 -4.06 0.28
N CYS A 107 4.77 -4.44 1.31
CA CYS A 107 5.59 -3.53 2.12
C CYS A 107 7.07 -3.51 1.70
N ASN A 108 7.43 -4.13 0.58
CA ASN A 108 8.76 -4.01 0.04
C ASN A 108 9.10 -2.56 -0.33
N ALA A 109 10.38 -2.24 -0.24
CA ALA A 109 10.87 -0.91 -0.56
C ALA A 109 10.60 -0.53 -2.03
N PHE A 110 10.00 0.64 -2.24
CA PHE A 110 9.64 1.15 -3.56
C PHE A 110 10.27 2.52 -3.80
N ARG A 111 11.02 2.66 -4.92
CA ARG A 111 11.71 3.91 -5.32
C ARG A 111 12.54 4.56 -4.19
N GLY A 112 13.06 3.76 -3.30
CA GLY A 112 13.81 4.21 -2.14
C GLY A 112 13.93 3.13 -1.08
N ALA A 113 14.07 3.50 0.20
CA ALA A 113 14.18 2.58 1.33
C ALA A 113 12.82 2.26 2.00
N LEU A 114 11.77 2.98 1.64
CA LEU A 114 10.48 2.95 2.34
C LEU A 114 9.40 2.30 1.48
N VAL A 115 8.29 1.99 2.13
CA VAL A 115 7.06 1.51 1.47
C VAL A 115 6.53 2.59 0.52
N ASP A 116 5.87 2.18 -0.57
CA ASP A 116 5.15 3.09 -1.46
C ASP A 116 4.12 3.93 -0.70
N ASP A 117 4.08 5.22 -0.97
CA ASP A 117 3.23 6.18 -0.26
C ASP A 117 1.73 5.94 -0.48
N GLY A 118 1.33 5.49 -1.69
CA GLY A 118 -0.04 5.07 -1.97
C GLY A 118 -0.44 3.85 -1.15
N THR A 119 0.44 2.85 -1.09
CA THR A 119 0.27 1.65 -0.27
C THR A 119 0.17 1.99 1.22
N ALA A 120 1.03 2.89 1.71
CA ALA A 120 0.99 3.38 3.09
C ALA A 120 -0.33 4.10 3.41
N TYR A 121 -0.83 4.93 2.49
CA TYR A 121 -2.12 5.59 2.62
C TYR A 121 -3.27 4.58 2.70
N GLU A 122 -3.28 3.57 1.83
CA GLU A 122 -4.33 2.53 1.78
C GLU A 122 -4.35 1.68 3.04
N LEU A 123 -3.19 1.32 3.59
CA LEU A 123 -3.06 0.68 4.90
C LEU A 123 -3.65 1.57 6.01
N GLY A 124 -3.29 2.86 6.03
CA GLY A 124 -3.81 3.82 7.00
C GLY A 124 -5.33 3.99 6.92
N VAL A 125 -5.90 3.98 5.72
CA VAL A 125 -7.37 4.00 5.54
C VAL A 125 -8.01 2.72 6.08
N GLY A 126 -7.44 1.54 5.78
CA GLY A 126 -7.91 0.26 6.30
C GLY A 126 -7.91 0.23 7.83
N ASN A 127 -6.79 0.62 8.43
CA ASN A 127 -6.61 0.75 9.88
C ASN A 127 -7.63 1.72 10.51
N GLY A 128 -7.79 2.92 9.92
CA GLY A 128 -8.77 3.90 10.38
C GLY A 128 -10.24 3.47 10.25
N LEU A 129 -10.51 2.43 9.45
CA LEU A 129 -11.83 1.78 9.34
C LEU A 129 -11.96 0.54 10.25
N GLY A 130 -10.96 0.26 11.10
CA GLY A 130 -10.94 -0.89 12.00
C GLY A 130 -10.83 -2.22 11.27
N LYS A 131 -10.21 -2.24 10.09
CA LYS A 131 -10.02 -3.48 9.33
C LYS A 131 -8.67 -4.10 9.67
N PRO A 132 -8.58 -5.43 9.84
CA PRO A 132 -7.30 -6.11 9.92
C PRO A 132 -6.44 -5.77 8.71
N THR A 133 -5.18 -5.38 8.97
CA THR A 133 -4.23 -5.04 7.92
C THR A 133 -3.02 -5.98 8.00
N TYR A 134 -2.66 -6.58 6.88
CA TYR A 134 -1.49 -7.45 6.75
C TYR A 134 -0.53 -6.87 5.73
N GLY A 135 0.76 -6.99 6.02
CA GLY A 135 1.81 -6.68 5.07
C GLY A 135 2.67 -7.90 4.76
N TYR A 136 3.32 -7.92 3.62
CA TYR A 136 4.41 -8.84 3.33
C TYR A 136 5.65 -8.08 2.86
N ILE A 137 6.81 -8.62 3.24
CA ILE A 137 8.12 -8.05 2.93
C ILE A 137 9.13 -9.17 2.76
N ASP A 138 10.00 -9.10 1.75
CA ASP A 138 10.97 -10.15 1.43
C ASP A 138 11.97 -10.40 2.57
N ALA A 139 12.38 -9.33 3.26
CA ALA A 139 13.27 -9.39 4.43
C ALA A 139 12.86 -8.32 5.46
N ALA A 140 12.53 -8.77 6.66
CA ALA A 140 12.11 -7.90 7.77
C ALA A 140 13.32 -7.32 8.52
N LEU A 141 14.17 -6.57 7.81
CA LEU A 141 15.25 -5.81 8.43
C LEU A 141 14.71 -4.55 9.11
N PRO A 142 15.28 -4.08 10.22
CA PRO A 142 14.90 -2.80 10.82
C PRO A 142 14.90 -1.67 9.79
N ALA A 143 13.91 -0.78 9.84
CA ALA A 143 13.72 0.29 8.85
C ALA A 143 14.98 1.17 8.70
N VAL A 144 15.66 1.47 9.81
CA VAL A 144 16.96 2.18 9.82
C VAL A 144 18.01 1.47 8.96
N GLN A 145 18.10 0.15 9.03
CA GLN A 145 19.07 -0.61 8.22
C GLN A 145 18.77 -0.50 6.72
N ASN A 146 17.50 -0.47 6.33
CA ASN A 146 17.10 -0.27 4.94
C ASN A 146 17.56 1.10 4.43
N VAL A 147 17.46 2.15 5.25
CA VAL A 147 17.95 3.50 4.91
C VAL A 147 19.47 3.49 4.78
N LEU A 148 20.20 2.97 5.78
CA LEU A 148 21.66 2.92 5.80
C LEU A 148 22.26 2.12 4.64
N GLN A 149 21.56 1.09 4.16
CA GLN A 149 22.02 0.27 3.02
C GLN A 149 21.78 0.95 1.67
N ARG A 150 20.80 1.84 1.57
CA ARG A 150 20.36 2.42 0.30
C ARG A 150 20.84 3.84 0.07
N TYR A 151 21.14 4.58 1.14
CA TYR A 151 21.53 5.98 1.06
C TYR A 151 22.88 6.24 1.72
N PRO A 152 23.69 7.14 1.13
CA PRO A 152 24.88 7.64 1.81
C PRO A 152 24.49 8.33 3.12
N CYS A 153 25.10 7.91 4.23
CA CYS A 153 24.92 8.51 5.53
C CYS A 153 26.27 8.94 6.11
N THR A 154 26.31 10.04 6.82
CA THR A 154 27.45 10.47 7.65
C THR A 154 27.19 10.08 9.09
N ILE A 155 28.23 9.62 9.80
CA ILE A 155 28.12 9.29 11.23
C ILE A 155 28.98 10.29 11.99
N PRO A 156 28.37 11.32 12.63
CA PRO A 156 29.08 12.28 13.49
C PRO A 156 29.65 11.62 14.74
N ALA A 157 30.43 12.38 15.52
CA ALA A 157 31.09 11.88 16.71
C ALA A 157 30.14 11.40 17.83
N ASP A 158 28.90 11.88 17.84
CA ASP A 158 27.82 11.42 18.72
C ASP A 158 27.21 10.08 18.31
N GLY A 159 27.59 9.56 17.12
CA GLY A 159 27.19 8.25 16.63
C GLY A 159 25.81 8.18 15.96
N VAL A 160 25.06 9.29 15.86
CA VAL A 160 23.75 9.31 15.20
C VAL A 160 23.90 9.52 13.70
N PRO A 161 23.48 8.59 12.83
CA PRO A 161 23.59 8.75 11.40
C PRO A 161 22.72 9.89 10.88
N ILE A 162 23.25 10.62 9.88
CA ILE A 162 22.54 11.68 9.14
C ILE A 162 22.57 11.28 7.67
N ASP A 163 21.40 11.24 7.02
CA ASP A 163 21.31 10.93 5.60
C ASP A 163 21.79 12.09 4.71
N GLN A 164 21.84 11.84 3.40
CA GLN A 164 22.30 12.83 2.42
C GLN A 164 21.43 14.10 2.34
N ASP A 165 20.17 14.02 2.80
CA ASP A 165 19.21 15.12 2.80
C ASP A 165 19.21 15.89 4.14
N GLY A 166 20.05 15.45 5.10
CA GLY A 166 20.27 16.12 6.38
C GLY A 166 19.35 15.67 7.51
N TYR A 167 18.61 14.56 7.33
CA TYR A 167 17.74 14.03 8.39
C TYR A 167 18.47 12.99 9.24
N LEU A 168 18.14 12.99 10.53
CA LEU A 168 18.63 11.97 11.47
C LEU A 168 17.96 10.63 11.18
N VAL A 169 18.75 9.55 11.11
CA VAL A 169 18.28 8.19 10.95
C VAL A 169 18.15 7.57 12.34
N VAL A 170 17.03 7.84 13.03
CA VAL A 170 16.81 7.54 14.46
C VAL A 170 15.53 6.75 14.75
N ASP A 171 14.76 6.38 13.75
CA ASP A 171 13.50 5.64 13.91
C ASP A 171 13.73 4.13 14.10
N ASP A 172 14.71 3.79 14.94
CA ASP A 172 15.05 2.41 15.30
C ASP A 172 14.21 1.92 16.49
N PHE A 173 12.95 1.58 16.18
CA PHE A 173 12.01 0.97 17.14
C PHE A 173 11.93 -0.55 16.99
N GLY A 174 12.82 -1.16 16.20
CA GLY A 174 12.79 -2.57 15.88
C GLY A 174 11.73 -2.97 14.85
N THR A 175 11.03 -1.98 14.26
CA THR A 175 10.07 -2.22 13.17
C THR A 175 10.78 -2.33 11.83
N ALA A 176 10.28 -3.21 10.94
CA ALA A 176 10.85 -3.41 9.61
C ALA A 176 10.39 -2.34 8.60
N ILE A 177 9.29 -1.67 8.88
CA ILE A 177 8.73 -0.56 8.13
C ILE A 177 8.40 0.58 9.09
N ASN A 178 7.91 1.71 8.57
CA ASN A 178 7.51 2.83 9.43
C ASN A 178 6.57 2.35 10.55
N LEU A 179 6.86 2.78 11.78
CA LEU A 179 6.13 2.37 13.00
C LEU A 179 4.61 2.57 12.91
N MET A 180 4.15 3.63 12.21
CA MET A 180 2.71 3.89 12.05
C MET A 180 2.00 2.80 11.24
N LEU A 181 2.72 2.14 10.32
CA LEU A 181 2.17 1.05 9.52
C LEU A 181 2.21 -0.27 10.31
N GLU A 182 3.37 -0.64 10.85
CA GLU A 182 3.54 -1.92 11.53
C GLU A 182 2.76 -1.99 12.85
N CYS A 183 2.80 -0.94 13.66
CA CYS A 183 1.99 -0.88 14.89
C CYS A 183 0.49 -0.85 14.58
N GLY A 184 0.07 -0.17 13.50
CA GLY A 184 -1.32 -0.20 13.04
C GLY A 184 -1.79 -1.61 12.71
N MET A 185 -0.98 -2.38 11.97
CA MET A 185 -1.29 -3.79 11.68
C MET A 185 -1.49 -4.62 12.96
N LEU A 186 -0.61 -4.45 13.95
CA LEU A 186 -0.67 -5.20 15.21
C LEU A 186 -1.93 -4.86 16.02
N LEU A 187 -2.37 -3.60 16.02
CA LEU A 187 -3.53 -3.15 16.79
C LEU A 187 -4.86 -3.72 16.27
N ASP A 188 -4.97 -3.89 14.95
CA ASP A 188 -6.19 -4.38 14.30
C ASP A 188 -6.19 -5.91 14.07
N GLY A 189 -5.26 -6.61 14.70
CA GLY A 189 -5.19 -8.08 14.67
C GLY A 189 -4.53 -8.66 13.42
N GLY A 190 -3.91 -7.81 12.58
CA GLY A 190 -3.05 -8.23 11.48
C GLY A 190 -1.57 -8.27 11.88
N ARG A 191 -0.69 -8.30 10.88
CA ARG A 191 0.78 -8.30 11.07
C ARG A 191 1.55 -8.12 9.79
N LEU A 192 2.82 -7.76 9.91
CA LEU A 192 3.81 -7.89 8.85
C LEU A 192 4.31 -9.35 8.79
N VAL A 193 4.37 -9.90 7.58
CA VAL A 193 4.85 -11.27 7.30
C VAL A 193 6.13 -11.18 6.49
N GLU A 194 7.22 -11.74 7.00
CA GLU A 194 8.42 -11.92 6.19
C GLU A 194 8.20 -13.07 5.20
N GLY A 195 8.39 -12.77 3.91
CA GLY A 195 8.18 -13.68 2.81
C GLY A 195 7.36 -13.07 1.67
N SER A 196 6.85 -13.94 0.82
CA SER A 196 6.10 -13.60 -0.38
C SER A 196 4.63 -13.23 -0.09
N PHE A 197 3.94 -12.76 -1.12
CA PHE A 197 2.48 -12.57 -1.09
C PHE A 197 1.75 -13.87 -0.69
N GLU A 198 2.20 -15.04 -1.19
CA GLU A 198 1.62 -16.33 -0.86
C GLU A 198 1.80 -16.69 0.62
N ASP A 199 2.98 -16.37 1.20
CA ASP A 199 3.23 -16.56 2.64
C ASP A 199 2.28 -15.71 3.50
N CYS A 200 1.99 -14.48 3.05
CA CYS A 200 1.01 -13.62 3.69
C CYS A 200 -0.41 -14.22 3.63
N LEU A 201 -0.84 -14.71 2.49
CA LEU A 201 -2.16 -15.38 2.35
C LEU A 201 -2.26 -16.61 3.26
N ARG A 202 -1.19 -17.40 3.34
CA ARG A 202 -1.11 -18.56 4.24
C ARG A 202 -1.21 -18.14 5.71
N ALA A 203 -0.54 -17.04 6.07
CA ALA A 203 -0.61 -16.49 7.42
C ALA A 203 -2.02 -16.03 7.79
N ILE A 204 -2.70 -15.29 6.89
CA ILE A 204 -4.09 -14.86 7.09
C ILE A 204 -5.00 -16.07 7.24
N ARG A 205 -4.86 -17.09 6.38
CA ARG A 205 -5.68 -18.30 6.46
C ARG A 205 -5.49 -19.00 7.79
N THR A 206 -4.24 -19.16 8.23
CA THR A 206 -3.91 -19.76 9.52
C THR A 206 -4.50 -18.97 10.69
N ASP A 207 -4.39 -17.63 10.67
CA ASP A 207 -4.90 -16.78 11.73
C ASP A 207 -6.45 -16.84 11.81
N LEU A 208 -7.15 -16.98 10.68
CA LEU A 208 -8.60 -17.21 10.63
C LEU A 208 -8.97 -18.61 11.15
N ASP A 209 -8.28 -19.65 10.70
CA ASP A 209 -8.60 -21.06 11.06
C ASP A 209 -8.34 -21.35 12.55
N THR A 210 -7.36 -20.68 13.14
CA THR A 210 -7.02 -20.80 14.57
C THR A 210 -7.83 -19.86 15.46
N GLY A 211 -8.66 -18.96 14.88
CA GLY A 211 -9.43 -17.97 15.63
C GLY A 211 -8.60 -16.83 16.21
N LYS A 212 -7.33 -16.70 15.80
CA LYS A 212 -6.48 -15.55 16.15
C LYS A 212 -6.99 -14.27 15.47
N LEU A 213 -7.51 -14.40 14.25
CA LEU A 213 -8.22 -13.35 13.52
C LEU A 213 -9.70 -13.73 13.46
N SER A 214 -10.56 -12.81 13.89
CA SER A 214 -12.01 -12.91 13.74
C SER A 214 -12.52 -11.77 12.88
N LEU A 215 -13.28 -12.09 11.84
CA LEU A 215 -13.96 -11.12 11.00
C LEU A 215 -15.39 -10.90 11.54
N PRO A 216 -15.93 -9.66 11.44
CA PRO A 216 -17.27 -9.32 11.94
C PRO A 216 -18.40 -10.05 11.21
#